data_91708923990eabd0ad0f0faaaf807e16
#
_entry.id   91708923990eabd0ad0f0faaaf807e16
#
_cell.length_a   1.000
_cell.length_b   1.000
_cell.length_c   1.000
_cell.angle_alpha   90.00
_cell.angle_beta   90.00
_cell.angle_gamma   90.00
#
_symmetry.space_group_name_H-M   'P 1'
#
loop_
_entity.id
_entity.type
_entity.pdbx_description
1 polymer ?
#
loop_
_entity_poly.entity_id
_entity_poly.type
_entity_poly.pdbx_seq_one_letter_code
_entity_poly.pdbx_strand_id
1 'polypeptide(L)'
;ADIILLPEIPYDIDKVIQKIEDRDKKGCRFTIIAVAEGAISKEDAALTKKDYKKKMEKYPFPSVSYEVAAQIQEKTGREVRVTVPGHMQRGGSPCPYDRVFASRLGSEAGKLILDNQYGFMVGYKNREIVRVPLEDVAGKLKTVDPDATIVQEAKMLGICFGD
;
A
#
# COMPACT_ATOMS: atom_id res chain seq x y z
N ALA A 1 -8.92 -9.88 -1.39
CA ALA A 1 -9.59 -8.81 -0.66
C ALA A 1 -10.83 -8.38 -1.43
N ASP A 2 -11.85 -7.94 -0.72
CA ASP A 2 -13.10 -7.45 -1.28
C ASP A 2 -13.10 -5.93 -1.41
N ILE A 3 -12.28 -5.29 -0.58
CA ILE A 3 -12.05 -3.85 -0.56
C ILE A 3 -10.54 -3.63 -0.44
N ILE A 4 -10.01 -2.68 -1.20
CA ILE A 4 -8.59 -2.30 -1.18
C ILE A 4 -8.53 -0.77 -1.06
N LEU A 5 -7.91 -0.27 0.01
CA LEU A 5 -7.72 1.17 0.23
C LEU A 5 -6.27 1.55 -0.04
N LEU A 6 -6.07 2.45 -0.99
CA LEU A 6 -4.76 2.92 -1.45
C LEU A 6 -4.56 4.41 -1.15
N PRO A 7 -3.31 4.86 -0.97
CA PRO A 7 -3.02 6.28 -0.79
C PRO A 7 -3.44 7.15 -1.97
N GLU A 8 -3.35 6.60 -3.18
CA GLU A 8 -3.60 7.31 -4.43
C GLU A 8 -5.09 7.42 -4.78
N ILE A 9 -5.94 6.67 -4.07
CA ILE A 9 -7.40 6.70 -4.22
C ILE A 9 -8.00 7.03 -2.86
N PRO A 10 -8.23 8.33 -2.54
CA PRO A 10 -8.83 8.72 -1.28
C PRO A 10 -10.20 8.07 -1.09
N TYR A 11 -10.37 7.36 0.02
CA TYR A 11 -11.57 6.59 0.29
C TYR A 11 -12.66 7.41 0.98
N ASP A 12 -13.90 7.03 0.69
CA ASP A 12 -15.10 7.42 1.40
C ASP A 12 -15.56 6.24 2.26
N ILE A 13 -15.62 6.44 3.57
CA ILE A 13 -16.02 5.36 4.50
C ILE A 13 -17.42 4.86 4.24
N ASP A 14 -18.34 5.71 3.77
CA ASP A 14 -19.72 5.31 3.49
C ASP A 14 -19.77 4.38 2.27
N LYS A 15 -18.89 4.54 1.29
CA LYS A 15 -18.72 3.60 0.17
C LYS A 15 -18.18 2.24 0.63
N VAL A 16 -17.25 2.25 1.58
CA VAL A 16 -16.73 1.03 2.20
C VAL A 16 -17.86 0.28 2.92
N ILE A 17 -18.65 0.97 3.70
CA ILE A 17 -19.79 0.40 4.44
C ILE A 17 -20.85 -0.13 3.48
N GLN A 18 -21.23 0.64 2.47
CA GLN A 18 -22.17 0.21 1.43
C GLN A 18 -21.72 -1.11 0.78
N LYS A 19 -20.42 -1.23 0.47
CA LYS A 19 -19.87 -2.48 -0.10
C LYS A 19 -19.99 -3.65 0.87
N ILE A 20 -19.78 -3.45 2.17
CA ILE A 20 -19.95 -4.48 3.19
C ILE A 20 -21.42 -4.93 3.23
N GLU A 21 -22.36 -3.99 3.29
CA GLU A 21 -23.80 -4.28 3.32
C GLU A 21 -24.29 -5.01 2.07
N ASP A 22 -23.82 -4.60 0.90
CA ASP A 22 -24.19 -5.25 -0.37
C ASP A 22 -23.68 -6.68 -0.46
N ARG A 23 -22.52 -6.97 0.14
CA ARG A 23 -22.01 -8.33 0.26
C ARG A 23 -22.86 -9.18 1.18
N ASP A 24 -23.31 -8.61 2.30
CA ASP A 24 -24.22 -9.31 3.22
C ASP A 24 -25.54 -9.66 2.58
N LYS A 25 -26.15 -8.72 1.87
CA LYS A 25 -27.39 -8.98 1.11
C LYS A 25 -27.24 -10.14 0.12
N LYS A 26 -26.00 -10.37 -0.36
CA LYS A 26 -25.64 -11.50 -1.22
C LYS A 26 -25.28 -12.78 -0.45
N GLY A 27 -25.39 -12.78 0.87
CA GLY A 27 -25.10 -13.94 1.73
C GLY A 27 -23.63 -14.13 2.08
N CYS A 28 -22.75 -13.15 1.81
CA CYS A 28 -21.34 -13.22 2.19
C CYS A 28 -21.19 -12.91 3.68
N ARG A 29 -20.71 -13.88 4.47
CA ARG A 29 -20.64 -13.78 5.94
C ARG A 29 -19.46 -12.95 6.47
N PHE A 30 -18.49 -12.61 5.63
CA PHE A 30 -17.31 -11.82 6.00
C PHE A 30 -16.85 -10.97 4.83
N THR A 31 -16.10 -9.92 5.13
CA THR A 31 -15.46 -9.04 4.14
C THR A 31 -13.99 -8.85 4.53
N ILE A 32 -13.10 -9.00 3.57
CA ILE A 32 -11.66 -8.77 3.76
C ILE A 32 -11.31 -7.42 3.15
N ILE A 33 -10.76 -6.55 3.99
CA ILE A 33 -10.32 -5.21 3.59
C ILE A 33 -8.80 -5.15 3.68
N ALA A 34 -8.14 -4.87 2.57
CA ALA A 34 -6.71 -4.56 2.56
C ALA A 34 -6.52 -3.05 2.63
N VAL A 35 -5.80 -2.58 3.64
CA VAL A 35 -5.58 -1.15 3.87
C VAL A 35 -4.08 -0.86 3.77
N ALA A 36 -3.69 -0.01 2.82
CA ALA A 36 -2.32 0.46 2.75
C ALA A 36 -2.03 1.43 3.92
N GLU A 37 -0.81 1.42 4.44
CA GLU A 37 -0.40 2.28 5.56
C GLU A 37 -0.64 3.77 5.30
N GLY A 38 -0.48 4.20 4.05
CA GLY A 38 -0.70 5.58 3.62
C GLY A 38 -2.11 5.87 3.09
N ALA A 39 -3.08 4.95 3.23
CA ALA A 39 -4.45 5.21 2.79
C ALA A 39 -5.02 6.43 3.51
N ILE A 40 -5.75 7.26 2.78
CA ILE A 40 -6.28 8.53 3.28
C ILE A 40 -7.76 8.67 2.92
N SER A 41 -8.57 9.21 3.83
CA SER A 41 -9.97 9.51 3.56
C SER A 41 -10.12 10.72 2.62
N LYS A 42 -11.25 10.85 1.95
CA LYS A 42 -11.57 12.04 1.12
C LYS A 42 -11.56 13.32 1.95
N GLU A 43 -12.05 13.25 3.18
CA GLU A 43 -12.06 14.38 4.11
C GLU A 43 -10.64 14.84 4.44
N ASP A 44 -9.75 13.89 4.74
CA ASP A 44 -8.36 14.19 5.07
C ASP A 44 -7.54 14.64 3.86
N ALA A 45 -7.83 14.08 2.70
CA ALA A 45 -7.20 14.49 1.44
C ALA A 45 -7.56 15.94 1.05
N ALA A 46 -8.70 16.43 1.50
CA ALA A 46 -9.13 17.82 1.28
C ALA A 46 -8.46 18.82 2.24
N LEU A 47 -7.79 18.37 3.31
CA LEU A 47 -7.12 19.23 4.27
C LEU A 47 -5.85 19.87 3.69
N THR A 48 -5.49 21.05 4.20
CA THR A 48 -4.17 21.62 3.91
C THR A 48 -3.08 20.76 4.58
N LYS A 49 -1.87 20.76 4.02
CA LYS A 49 -0.72 20.03 4.62
C LYS A 49 -0.51 20.41 6.09
N LYS A 50 -0.77 21.67 6.47
CA LYS A 50 -0.62 22.17 7.83
C LYS A 50 -1.69 21.60 8.76
N ASP A 51 -2.93 21.54 8.32
CA ASP A 51 -4.04 21.05 9.13
C ASP A 51 -3.99 19.52 9.25
N TYR A 52 -3.64 18.83 8.17
CA TYR A 52 -3.37 17.38 8.22
C TYR A 52 -2.25 17.04 9.21
N LYS A 53 -1.13 17.77 9.20
CA LYS A 53 -0.05 17.57 10.15
C LYS A 53 -0.52 17.76 11.60
N LYS A 54 -1.30 18.82 11.89
CA LYS A 54 -1.88 19.04 13.21
C LYS A 54 -2.83 17.92 13.65
N LYS A 55 -3.63 17.38 12.72
CA LYS A 55 -4.49 16.23 12.97
C LYS A 55 -3.65 15.03 13.36
N MET A 56 -2.57 14.75 12.62
CA MET A 56 -1.69 13.60 12.86
C MET A 56 -0.90 13.70 14.17
N GLU A 57 -0.60 14.90 14.67
CA GLU A 57 0.05 15.09 16.00
C GLU A 57 -0.85 14.61 17.16
N LYS A 58 -2.15 14.58 16.96
CA LYS A 58 -3.16 14.14 17.96
C LYS A 58 -3.86 12.85 17.54
N TYR A 59 -3.32 12.15 16.54
CA TYR A 59 -3.94 10.96 15.98
C TYR A 59 -4.02 9.84 17.00
N PRO A 60 -5.23 9.37 17.37
CA PRO A 60 -5.39 8.45 18.50
C PRO A 60 -5.16 6.98 18.14
N PHE A 61 -5.04 6.66 16.84
CA PHE A 61 -4.96 5.28 16.38
C PHE A 61 -3.52 4.87 16.08
N PRO A 62 -3.15 3.59 16.28
CA PRO A 62 -1.81 3.09 15.91
C PRO A 62 -1.53 3.13 14.41
N SER A 63 -2.58 3.03 13.58
CA SER A 63 -2.51 3.12 12.12
C SER A 63 -3.89 3.40 11.53
N VAL A 64 -3.94 3.77 10.26
CA VAL A 64 -5.20 4.02 9.52
C VAL A 64 -6.12 2.79 9.49
N SER A 65 -5.59 1.57 9.53
CA SER A 65 -6.42 0.36 9.59
C SER A 65 -7.25 0.26 10.86
N TYR A 66 -6.73 0.75 12.00
CA TYR A 66 -7.49 0.82 13.25
C TYR A 66 -8.57 1.91 13.21
N GLU A 67 -8.30 3.05 12.57
CA GLU A 67 -9.30 4.09 12.36
C GLU A 67 -10.45 3.58 11.48
N VAL A 68 -10.14 2.97 10.34
CA VAL A 68 -11.14 2.35 9.45
C VAL A 68 -11.97 1.30 10.20
N ALA A 69 -11.31 0.46 10.99
CA ALA A 69 -12.00 -0.56 11.80
C ALA A 69 -12.95 0.06 12.80
N ALA A 70 -12.52 1.10 13.52
CA ALA A 70 -13.37 1.81 14.51
C ALA A 70 -14.59 2.45 13.83
N GLN A 71 -14.41 3.11 12.69
CA GLN A 71 -15.49 3.73 11.94
C GLN A 71 -16.50 2.70 11.41
N ILE A 72 -16.04 1.55 10.91
CA ILE A 72 -16.91 0.45 10.48
C ILE A 72 -17.70 -0.09 11.67
N GLN A 73 -17.04 -0.36 12.80
CA GLN A 73 -17.67 -0.88 14.00
C GLN A 73 -18.72 0.09 14.56
N GLU A 74 -18.40 1.38 14.63
CA GLU A 74 -19.32 2.42 15.11
C GLU A 74 -20.57 2.53 14.23
N LYS A 75 -20.40 2.56 12.92
CA LYS A 75 -21.51 2.77 11.97
C LYS A 75 -22.34 1.50 11.71
N THR A 76 -21.77 0.31 11.85
CA THR A 76 -22.43 -0.94 11.48
C THR A 76 -22.73 -1.87 12.67
N GLY A 77 -22.11 -1.64 13.82
CA GLY A 77 -22.18 -2.54 14.99
C GLY A 77 -21.47 -3.89 14.79
N ARG A 78 -20.69 -4.07 13.72
CA ARG A 78 -20.04 -5.33 13.38
C ARG A 78 -18.72 -5.49 14.11
N GLU A 79 -18.41 -6.74 14.46
CA GLU A 79 -17.05 -7.06 14.94
C GLU A 79 -16.04 -6.90 13.81
N VAL A 80 -14.99 -6.12 14.06
CA VAL A 80 -13.86 -5.91 13.13
C VAL A 80 -12.56 -6.34 13.80
N ARG A 81 -11.77 -7.13 13.09
CA ARG A 81 -10.45 -7.57 13.55
C ARG A 81 -9.37 -7.00 12.64
N VAL A 82 -8.39 -6.33 13.25
CA VAL A 82 -7.25 -5.76 12.54
C VAL A 82 -6.04 -6.67 12.70
N THR A 83 -5.39 -6.97 11.57
CA THR A 83 -4.11 -7.68 11.54
C THR A 83 -3.10 -6.83 10.78
N VAL A 84 -2.01 -6.47 11.43
CA VAL A 84 -0.89 -5.76 10.82
C VAL A 84 0.28 -6.75 10.68
N PRO A 85 0.46 -7.37 9.50
CA PRO A 85 1.48 -8.39 9.32
C PRO A 85 2.92 -7.86 9.44
N GLY A 86 3.15 -6.58 9.14
CA GLY A 86 4.44 -5.92 9.34
C GLY A 86 5.61 -6.71 8.73
N HIS A 87 6.62 -6.97 9.53
CA HIS A 87 7.83 -7.69 9.10
C HIS A 87 7.59 -9.16 8.69
N MET A 88 6.46 -9.76 9.06
CA MET A 88 6.10 -11.11 8.59
C MET A 88 6.02 -11.19 7.06
N GLN A 89 5.64 -10.10 6.39
CA GLN A 89 5.62 -10.03 4.92
C GLN A 89 7.02 -10.12 4.30
N ARG A 90 8.06 -9.84 5.07
CA ARG A 90 9.47 -9.87 4.65
C ARG A 90 10.22 -11.06 5.24
N GLY A 91 9.54 -11.88 6.03
CA GLY A 91 10.11 -13.06 6.69
C GLY A 91 10.08 -14.30 5.82
N GLY A 92 10.64 -15.37 6.36
CA GLY A 92 10.72 -16.68 5.72
C GLY A 92 12.04 -16.93 5.00
N SER A 93 12.25 -18.17 4.57
CA SER A 93 13.45 -18.56 3.81
C SER A 93 13.33 -18.05 2.38
N PRO A 94 14.39 -17.39 1.85
CA PRO A 94 14.40 -16.95 0.45
C PRO A 94 14.37 -18.15 -0.49
N CYS A 95 13.60 -18.03 -1.57
CA CYS A 95 13.60 -19.03 -2.63
C CYS A 95 14.88 -18.95 -3.49
N PRO A 96 15.18 -19.93 -4.34
CA PRO A 96 16.36 -19.90 -5.21
C PRO A 96 16.45 -18.64 -6.08
N TYR A 97 15.31 -18.16 -6.57
CA TYR A 97 15.26 -16.89 -7.35
C TYR A 97 15.75 -15.71 -6.52
N ASP A 98 15.27 -15.56 -5.28
CA ASP A 98 15.67 -14.45 -4.40
C ASP A 98 17.17 -14.47 -4.12
N ARG A 99 17.73 -15.67 -3.91
CA ARG A 99 19.16 -15.84 -3.64
C ARG A 99 20.03 -15.45 -4.82
N VAL A 100 19.69 -15.92 -6.02
CA VAL A 100 20.41 -15.59 -7.26
C VAL A 100 20.27 -14.11 -7.55
N PHE A 101 19.06 -13.56 -7.39
CA PHE A 101 18.78 -12.15 -7.65
C PHE A 101 19.56 -11.23 -6.70
N ALA A 102 19.55 -11.51 -5.41
CA ALA A 102 20.33 -10.75 -4.43
C ALA A 102 21.85 -10.84 -4.70
N SER A 103 22.35 -11.99 -5.09
CA SER A 103 23.78 -12.19 -5.46
C SER A 103 24.16 -11.34 -6.68
N ARG A 104 23.28 -11.28 -7.69
CA ARG A 104 23.51 -10.46 -8.89
C ARG A 104 23.55 -8.96 -8.55
N LEU A 105 22.58 -8.49 -7.74
CA LEU A 105 22.56 -7.09 -7.28
C LEU A 105 23.81 -6.75 -6.45
N GLY A 106 24.17 -7.63 -5.50
CA GLY A 106 25.34 -7.45 -4.65
C GLY A 106 26.66 -7.46 -5.43
N SER A 107 26.79 -8.33 -6.43
CA SER A 107 27.99 -8.39 -7.30
C SER A 107 28.17 -7.10 -8.10
N GLU A 108 27.07 -6.53 -8.62
CA GLU A 108 27.15 -5.27 -9.36
C GLU A 108 27.44 -4.08 -8.42
N ALA A 109 26.86 -4.06 -7.23
CA ALA A 109 27.19 -3.05 -6.22
C ALA A 109 28.68 -3.14 -5.81
N GLY A 110 29.20 -4.36 -5.65
CA GLY A 110 30.62 -4.59 -5.38
C GLY A 110 31.53 -4.05 -6.48
N LYS A 111 31.19 -4.24 -7.76
CA LYS A 111 31.93 -3.67 -8.89
C LYS A 111 31.94 -2.15 -8.87
N LEU A 112 30.78 -1.52 -8.59
CA LEU A 112 30.70 -0.05 -8.48
C LEU A 112 31.69 0.49 -7.44
N ILE A 113 31.81 -0.19 -6.28
CA ILE A 113 32.73 0.19 -5.22
C ILE A 113 34.19 0.02 -5.68
N LEU A 114 34.53 -1.10 -6.30
CA LEU A 114 35.89 -1.38 -6.79
C LEU A 114 36.31 -0.39 -7.87
N ASP A 115 35.36 0.05 -8.70
CA ASP A 115 35.58 1.02 -9.77
C ASP A 115 35.49 2.47 -9.28
N ASN A 116 35.34 2.71 -7.96
CA ASN A 116 35.13 4.03 -7.36
C ASN A 116 33.94 4.81 -7.97
N GLN A 117 32.91 4.10 -8.45
CA GLN A 117 31.69 4.66 -9.00
C GLN A 117 30.62 4.75 -7.92
N TYR A 118 30.46 5.91 -7.33
CA TYR A 118 29.49 6.18 -6.28
C TYR A 118 28.29 6.97 -6.82
N GLY A 119 27.23 7.08 -6.02
CA GLY A 119 26.03 7.83 -6.39
C GLY A 119 25.03 7.06 -7.25
N PHE A 120 25.13 5.72 -7.27
CA PHE A 120 24.21 4.87 -8.02
C PHE A 120 23.43 3.92 -7.11
N MET A 121 22.20 3.63 -7.49
CA MET A 121 21.42 2.50 -7.04
C MET A 121 21.53 1.37 -8.05
N VAL A 122 21.81 0.16 -7.60
CA VAL A 122 21.71 -1.04 -8.46
C VAL A 122 20.24 -1.45 -8.54
N GLY A 123 19.71 -1.46 -9.74
CA GLY A 123 18.32 -1.81 -10.02
C GLY A 123 18.18 -2.97 -10.99
N TYR A 124 16.92 -3.33 -11.27
CA TYR A 124 16.58 -4.38 -12.23
C TYR A 124 15.50 -3.87 -13.19
N LYS A 125 15.81 -3.88 -14.48
CA LYS A 125 14.91 -3.40 -15.52
C LYS A 125 15.07 -4.27 -16.77
N ASN A 126 13.95 -4.67 -17.38
CA ASN A 126 13.94 -5.50 -18.58
C ASN A 126 14.81 -6.77 -18.48
N ARG A 127 14.76 -7.45 -17.33
CA ARG A 127 15.53 -8.67 -17.00
C ARG A 127 17.04 -8.48 -16.87
N GLU A 128 17.51 -7.23 -16.82
CA GLU A 128 18.93 -6.91 -16.67
C GLU A 128 19.17 -6.08 -15.39
N ILE A 129 20.38 -6.22 -14.85
CA ILE A 129 20.85 -5.36 -13.78
C ILE A 129 21.26 -4.01 -14.41
N VAL A 130 20.75 -2.93 -13.84
CA VAL A 130 21.01 -1.57 -14.31
C VAL A 130 21.54 -0.69 -13.18
N ARG A 131 22.29 0.34 -13.53
CA ARG A 131 22.77 1.39 -12.63
C ARG A 131 21.88 2.60 -12.81
N VAL A 132 21.28 3.07 -11.72
CA VAL A 132 20.38 4.23 -11.72
C VAL A 132 21.01 5.32 -10.86
N PRO A 133 21.26 6.54 -11.38
CA PRO A 133 21.75 7.63 -10.56
C PRO A 133 20.83 7.90 -9.36
N LEU A 134 21.40 8.13 -8.18
CA LEU A 134 20.60 8.41 -6.98
C LEU A 134 19.75 9.66 -7.10
N GLU A 135 20.20 10.66 -7.89
CA GLU A 135 19.43 11.87 -8.21
C GLU A 135 18.13 11.56 -8.98
N ASP A 136 18.12 10.48 -9.76
CA ASP A 136 16.91 10.03 -10.46
C ASP A 136 15.92 9.32 -9.57
N VAL A 137 16.32 8.90 -8.38
CA VAL A 137 15.51 8.13 -7.41
C VAL A 137 15.14 8.98 -6.20
N ALA A 138 16.05 9.83 -5.75
CA ALA A 138 15.86 10.62 -4.53
C ALA A 138 14.64 11.52 -4.62
N GLY A 139 13.78 11.45 -3.59
CA GLY A 139 12.55 12.23 -3.51
C GLY A 139 11.43 11.79 -4.44
N LYS A 140 11.62 10.71 -5.21
CA LYS A 140 10.58 10.12 -6.07
C LYS A 140 10.00 8.87 -5.42
N LEU A 141 8.72 8.93 -5.11
CA LEU A 141 7.98 7.77 -4.59
C LEU A 141 7.31 7.05 -5.76
N LYS A 142 7.43 5.73 -5.81
CA LYS A 142 6.68 4.91 -6.75
C LYS A 142 5.26 4.77 -6.23
N THR A 143 4.31 5.31 -6.97
CA THR A 143 2.87 5.28 -6.67
C THR A 143 2.14 4.28 -7.57
N VAL A 144 0.93 3.92 -7.17
CA VAL A 144 -0.01 3.17 -8.00
C VAL A 144 -0.82 4.18 -8.82
N ASP A 145 -0.77 4.05 -10.14
CA ASP A 145 -1.64 4.84 -11.01
C ASP A 145 -3.10 4.35 -10.84
N PRO A 146 -4.04 5.22 -10.42
CA PRO A 146 -5.45 4.86 -10.28
C PRO A 146 -6.09 4.34 -11.58
N ASP A 147 -5.55 4.75 -12.73
CA ASP A 147 -6.02 4.33 -14.05
C ASP A 147 -5.24 3.12 -14.61
N ALA A 148 -4.30 2.58 -13.85
CA ALA A 148 -3.57 1.38 -14.27
C ALA A 148 -4.52 0.21 -14.55
N THR A 149 -4.19 -0.57 -15.57
CA THR A 149 -4.99 -1.72 -16.01
C THR A 149 -5.34 -2.66 -14.84
N ILE A 150 -4.38 -2.93 -13.96
CA ILE A 150 -4.61 -3.82 -12.81
C ILE A 150 -5.67 -3.26 -11.83
N VAL A 151 -5.76 -1.95 -11.66
CA VAL A 151 -6.80 -1.31 -10.82
C VAL A 151 -8.16 -1.43 -11.50
N GLN A 152 -8.22 -1.18 -12.80
CA GLN A 152 -9.45 -1.29 -13.58
C GLN A 152 -9.96 -2.74 -13.62
N GLU A 153 -9.09 -3.71 -13.82
CA GLU A 153 -9.42 -5.14 -13.77
C GLU A 153 -9.95 -5.53 -12.38
N ALA A 154 -9.33 -5.05 -11.30
CA ALA A 154 -9.81 -5.29 -9.96
C ALA A 154 -11.21 -4.71 -9.73
N LYS A 155 -11.49 -3.50 -10.23
CA LYS A 155 -12.83 -2.89 -10.20
C LYS A 155 -13.85 -3.70 -10.99
N MET A 156 -13.49 -4.21 -12.19
CA MET A 156 -14.35 -5.09 -12.99
C MET A 156 -14.67 -6.41 -12.28
N LEU A 157 -13.74 -6.93 -11.49
CA LEU A 157 -13.97 -8.11 -10.62
C LEU A 157 -14.80 -7.79 -9.38
N GLY A 158 -15.22 -6.54 -9.22
CA GLY A 158 -16.07 -6.10 -8.15
C GLY A 158 -15.32 -5.76 -6.85
N ILE A 159 -14.01 -5.57 -6.87
CA ILE A 159 -13.24 -5.06 -5.75
C ILE A 159 -13.53 -3.55 -5.60
N CYS A 160 -13.85 -3.12 -4.38
CA CYS A 160 -14.12 -1.72 -4.07
C CYS A 160 -12.84 -1.02 -3.62
N PHE A 161 -12.60 0.20 -4.08
CA PHE A 161 -11.48 1.04 -3.63
C PHE A 161 -11.94 2.20 -2.72
N GLY A 162 -13.22 2.26 -2.39
CA GLY A 162 -13.79 3.33 -1.56
C GLY A 162 -14.03 4.64 -2.32
N ASP A 163 -13.95 4.65 -3.63
CA ASP A 163 -14.10 5.82 -4.51
C ASP A 163 -15.51 6.08 -5.04
#